data_61d566502c78343a49c83d838a000683
#
_entry.id   61d566502c78343a49c83d838a000683
#
_cell.length_a   1.000
_cell.length_b   1.000
_cell.length_c   1.000
_cell.angle_alpha   90.00
_cell.angle_beta   90.00
_cell.angle_gamma   90.00
#
_symmetry.space_group_name_H-M   'P 1'
#
loop_
_entity.id
_entity.type
_entity.pdbx_description
1 polymer ?
#
loop_
_entity_poly.entity_id
_entity_poly.type
_entity_poly.pdbx_seq_one_letter_code
_entity_poly.pdbx_strand_id
1 'polypeptide(L)'
;MVGIIKFMAKEKIHILGICGTFMGGLAILGKEAGLEISGCDSNIYPPMSEHLNEAEIEIISGYDPADIPEADFYVIGNSISRGNAALEELLNRKANLISGPQWLHDFILKNKKVIAVAGTHGKTTTT
;
A
#
# COMPACT_ATOMS: atom_id res chain seq x y z
N MET A 1 8.90 -10.51 -24.87
CA MET A 1 9.21 -10.78 -24.18
C MET A 1 8.92 -10.91 -22.79
N VAL A 2 9.81 -11.45 -22.13
CA VAL A 2 9.66 -11.73 -20.76
C VAL A 2 9.41 -10.49 -19.93
N GLY A 3 10.07 -9.45 -20.27
CA GLY A 3 9.88 -8.21 -19.53
C GLY A 3 8.46 -7.74 -19.58
N ILE A 4 7.80 -7.98 -20.68
CA ILE A 4 6.44 -7.55 -20.83
C ILE A 4 5.54 -8.30 -19.88
N ILE A 5 5.81 -9.56 -19.70
CA ILE A 5 5.03 -10.37 -18.82
C ILE A 5 5.13 -9.84 -17.41
N LYS A 6 6.33 -9.36 -17.05
CA LYS A 6 6.49 -8.83 -15.77
C LYS A 6 5.62 -7.64 -15.52
N PHE A 7 5.44 -6.79 -16.49
CA PHE A 7 4.59 -5.66 -16.34
C PHE A 7 3.18 -6.06 -16.11
N MET A 8 2.77 -7.13 -16.74
CA MET A 8 1.41 -7.54 -16.61
C MET A 8 1.16 -8.06 -15.23
N ALA A 9 2.20 -8.47 -14.55
CA ALA A 9 2.07 -8.99 -13.20
C ALA A 9 2.21 -7.90 -12.17
N LYS A 10 1.55 -6.77 -12.40
CA LYS A 10 1.56 -5.67 -11.48
C LYS A 10 1.05 -6.14 -10.12
N GLU A 11 1.77 -5.82 -9.06
CA GLU A 11 1.36 -6.18 -7.72
C GLU A 11 0.12 -5.44 -7.28
N LYS A 12 -0.75 -6.15 -6.60
CA LYS A 12 -1.95 -5.56 -6.03
C LYS A 12 -1.76 -5.45 -4.53
N ILE A 13 -1.92 -4.24 -4.02
CA ILE A 13 -1.74 -3.95 -2.61
C ILE A 13 -3.04 -3.38 -2.07
N HIS A 14 -3.54 -3.97 -1.01
CA HIS A 14 -4.75 -3.46 -0.34
C HIS A 14 -4.35 -2.98 1.04
N ILE A 15 -4.73 -1.75 1.39
CA ILE A 15 -4.28 -1.12 2.62
C ILE A 15 -5.44 -0.94 3.58
N LEU A 16 -5.33 -1.52 4.78
CA LEU A 16 -6.33 -1.35 5.82
C LEU A 16 -5.96 -0.10 6.61
N GLY A 17 -6.92 0.81 6.74
CA GLY A 17 -6.66 2.09 7.39
C GLY A 17 -6.04 3.09 6.44
N ILE A 18 -6.42 3.03 5.18
CA ILE A 18 -5.79 3.81 4.12
C ILE A 18 -5.91 5.31 4.27
N CYS A 19 -6.92 5.78 5.00
CA CYS A 19 -7.11 7.22 5.17
C CYS A 19 -6.26 7.83 6.29
N GLY A 20 -5.45 7.02 6.97
CA GLY A 20 -4.49 7.57 7.89
C GLY A 20 -3.41 8.34 7.14
N THR A 21 -2.83 9.34 7.78
CA THR A 21 -1.85 10.20 7.11
C THR A 21 -0.69 9.41 6.50
N PHE A 22 -0.09 8.55 7.32
CA PHE A 22 1.03 7.76 6.83
C PHE A 22 0.59 6.75 5.79
N MET A 23 -0.51 6.08 6.05
CA MET A 23 -0.97 5.03 5.15
C MET A 23 -1.43 5.59 3.81
N GLY A 24 -2.07 6.78 3.84
CA GLY A 24 -2.47 7.44 2.61
C GLY A 24 -1.26 7.83 1.77
N GLY A 25 -0.20 8.28 2.44
CA GLY A 25 1.03 8.61 1.75
C GLY A 25 1.64 7.39 1.08
N LEU A 26 1.61 6.25 1.76
CA LEU A 26 2.10 5.00 1.19
C LEU A 26 1.29 4.62 -0.04
N ALA A 27 -0.03 4.81 0.05
CA ALA A 27 -0.91 4.46 -1.07
C ALA A 27 -0.55 5.26 -2.31
N ILE A 28 -0.35 6.56 -2.13
CA ILE A 28 -0.02 7.41 -3.26
C ILE A 28 1.35 7.05 -3.83
N LEU A 29 2.31 6.80 -2.95
CA LEU A 29 3.64 6.39 -3.38
C LEU A 29 3.59 5.12 -4.22
N GLY A 30 2.85 4.12 -3.75
CA GLY A 30 2.72 2.87 -4.48
C GLY A 30 2.02 3.06 -5.81
N LYS A 31 1.00 3.90 -5.83
CA LYS A 31 0.26 4.15 -7.06
C LYS A 31 1.16 4.82 -8.10
N GLU A 32 1.96 5.78 -7.66
CA GLU A 32 2.88 6.46 -8.56
C GLU A 32 3.95 5.52 -9.08
N ALA A 33 4.26 4.49 -8.33
CA ALA A 33 5.23 3.50 -8.76
C ALA A 33 4.64 2.48 -9.72
N GLY A 34 3.36 2.58 -10.01
CA GLY A 34 2.72 1.69 -10.96
C GLY A 34 2.04 0.48 -10.35
N LEU A 35 1.93 0.43 -9.03
CA LEU A 35 1.25 -0.68 -8.39
C LEU A 35 -0.26 -0.46 -8.40
N GLU A 36 -1.01 -1.54 -8.26
CA GLU A 36 -2.45 -1.46 -8.14
C GLU A 36 -2.77 -1.30 -6.67
N ILE A 37 -3.24 -0.14 -6.28
CA ILE A 37 -3.49 0.18 -4.88
C ILE A 37 -4.97 0.33 -4.62
N SER A 38 -5.43 -0.23 -3.51
CA SER A 38 -6.78 -0.01 -3.02
C SER A 38 -6.69 -0.03 -1.50
N GLY A 39 -7.78 0.25 -0.84
CA GLY A 39 -7.77 0.22 0.61
C GLY A 39 -9.14 0.38 1.21
N CYS A 40 -9.21 0.25 2.51
CA CYS A 40 -10.46 0.44 3.22
C CYS A 40 -10.21 1.21 4.50
N ASP A 41 -11.26 1.86 4.97
CA ASP A 41 -11.19 2.63 6.20
C ASP A 41 -12.59 2.94 6.64
N SER A 42 -12.80 3.08 7.93
CA SER A 42 -14.09 3.47 8.44
C SER A 42 -14.20 5.00 8.53
N ASN A 43 -13.08 5.71 8.44
CA ASN A 43 -13.04 7.15 8.55
C ASN A 43 -12.59 7.78 7.25
N ILE A 44 -13.50 7.85 6.31
CA ILE A 44 -13.20 8.40 4.98
C ILE A 44 -13.68 9.83 4.89
N TYR A 45 -12.75 10.77 4.97
CA TYR A 45 -13.11 12.17 4.87
C TYR A 45 -11.91 13.01 4.45
N PRO A 46 -12.15 14.23 3.97
CA PRO A 46 -11.06 15.10 3.51
C PRO A 46 -10.13 15.44 4.66
N PRO A 47 -8.89 15.80 4.36
CA PRO A 47 -8.36 15.97 3.00
C PRO A 47 -7.86 14.68 2.37
N MET A 48 -7.62 13.64 3.16
CA MET A 48 -7.00 12.43 2.63
C MET A 48 -7.88 11.74 1.58
N SER A 49 -9.21 11.70 1.80
CA SER A 49 -10.08 11.05 0.84
C SER A 49 -9.98 11.70 -0.53
N GLU A 50 -9.81 13.03 -0.54
CA GLU A 50 -9.69 13.74 -1.80
C GLU A 50 -8.36 13.44 -2.49
N HIS A 51 -7.29 13.39 -1.70
CA HIS A 51 -5.98 13.08 -2.26
C HIS A 51 -5.96 11.69 -2.88
N LEU A 52 -6.61 10.75 -2.23
CA LEU A 52 -6.66 9.38 -2.74
C LEU A 52 -7.52 9.30 -3.99
N ASN A 53 -8.61 10.04 -4.03
CA ASN A 53 -9.46 10.07 -5.21
C ASN A 53 -8.72 10.67 -6.39
N GLU A 54 -7.95 11.71 -6.15
CA GLU A 54 -7.19 12.33 -7.23
C GLU A 54 -6.15 11.39 -7.78
N ALA A 55 -5.63 10.51 -6.93
CA ALA A 55 -4.67 9.51 -7.36
C ALA A 55 -5.35 8.29 -7.98
N GLU A 56 -6.70 8.32 -8.05
CA GLU A 56 -7.48 7.23 -8.61
C GLU A 56 -7.30 5.92 -7.84
N ILE A 57 -7.25 6.05 -6.52
CA ILE A 57 -7.13 4.89 -5.64
C ILE A 57 -8.52 4.55 -5.11
N GLU A 58 -8.89 3.29 -5.23
CA GLU A 58 -10.19 2.84 -4.78
C GLU A 58 -10.22 2.73 -3.26
N ILE A 59 -11.23 3.32 -2.63
CA ILE A 59 -11.40 3.25 -1.18
C ILE A 59 -12.73 2.59 -0.87
N ILE A 60 -12.67 1.56 -0.04
CA ILE A 60 -13.86 0.83 0.39
C ILE A 60 -14.21 1.29 1.79
N SER A 61 -15.48 1.63 2.00
CA SER A 61 -15.94 2.08 3.30
C SER A 61 -16.12 0.91 4.23
N GLY A 62 -15.49 0.98 5.40
CA GLY A 62 -15.66 -0.04 6.42
C GLY A 62 -14.67 -1.18 6.31
N TYR A 63 -14.86 -2.17 7.19
CA TYR A 63 -13.96 -3.32 7.27
C TYR A 63 -14.72 -4.63 7.14
N ASP A 64 -15.72 -4.65 6.27
CA ASP A 64 -16.51 -5.86 6.06
C ASP A 64 -15.68 -6.89 5.33
N PRO A 65 -15.51 -8.09 5.88
CA PRO A 65 -14.73 -9.12 5.21
C PRO A 65 -15.21 -9.45 3.81
N ALA A 66 -16.49 -9.28 3.55
CA ALA A 66 -17.04 -9.58 2.23
C ALA A 66 -16.56 -8.62 1.16
N ASP A 67 -16.08 -7.44 1.56
CA ASP A 67 -15.65 -6.43 0.62
C ASP A 67 -14.14 -6.46 0.34
N ILE A 68 -13.41 -7.35 0.99
CA ILE A 68 -11.96 -7.40 0.83
C ILE A 68 -11.60 -8.02 -0.52
N PRO A 69 -10.89 -7.28 -1.38
CA PRO A 69 -10.50 -7.82 -2.68
C PRO A 69 -9.30 -8.75 -2.54
N GLU A 70 -9.03 -9.47 -3.62
CA GLU A 70 -7.82 -10.27 -3.69
C GLU A 70 -6.65 -9.34 -3.90
N ALA A 71 -5.58 -9.55 -3.18
CA ALA A 71 -4.39 -8.74 -3.33
C ALA A 71 -3.17 -9.59 -3.03
N ASP A 72 -2.04 -9.15 -3.54
CA ASP A 72 -0.79 -9.87 -3.29
C ASP A 72 -0.29 -9.61 -1.88
N PHE A 73 -0.52 -8.41 -1.37
CA PHE A 73 -0.15 -8.04 -0.02
C PHE A 73 -1.24 -7.18 0.60
N TYR A 74 -1.37 -7.29 1.91
CA TYR A 74 -2.30 -6.46 2.66
C TYR A 74 -1.50 -5.67 3.68
N VAL A 75 -1.46 -4.35 3.52
CA VAL A 75 -0.71 -3.48 4.41
C VAL A 75 -1.63 -3.06 5.55
N ILE A 76 -1.19 -3.30 6.76
CA ILE A 76 -2.03 -3.10 7.95
C ILE A 76 -1.60 -1.82 8.66
N GLY A 77 -2.52 -0.88 8.77
CA GLY A 77 -2.23 0.38 9.45
C GLY A 77 -2.10 0.20 10.95
N ASN A 78 -1.42 1.15 11.58
CA ASN A 78 -1.17 1.07 13.02
C ASN A 78 -2.44 1.06 13.85
N SER A 79 -3.50 1.66 13.36
CA SER A 79 -4.74 1.72 14.10
C SER A 79 -5.56 0.43 14.01
N ILE A 80 -5.13 -0.48 13.16
CA ILE A 80 -5.84 -1.75 12.97
C ILE A 80 -5.25 -2.77 13.93
N SER A 81 -6.11 -3.40 14.73
CA SER A 81 -5.66 -4.38 15.69
C SER A 81 -6.55 -5.59 15.68
N ARG A 82 -6.15 -6.61 16.44
CA ARG A 82 -6.93 -7.84 16.54
C ARG A 82 -8.35 -7.48 16.96
N GLY A 83 -9.29 -8.17 16.39
CA GLY A 83 -10.70 -7.85 16.60
C GLY A 83 -11.31 -7.10 15.44
N ASN A 84 -10.49 -6.49 14.59
CA ASN A 84 -11.00 -5.85 13.39
C ASN A 84 -11.43 -6.93 12.43
N ALA A 85 -12.68 -6.85 11.94
CA ALA A 85 -13.26 -7.92 11.13
C ALA A 85 -12.44 -8.24 9.88
N ALA A 86 -11.97 -7.22 9.20
CA ALA A 86 -11.17 -7.44 8.00
C ALA A 86 -9.84 -8.11 8.34
N LEU A 87 -9.19 -7.65 9.42
CA LEU A 87 -7.92 -8.24 9.82
C LEU A 87 -8.10 -9.69 10.20
N GLU A 88 -9.16 -10.01 10.96
CA GLU A 88 -9.39 -11.38 11.38
C GLU A 88 -9.62 -12.29 10.16
N GLU A 89 -10.34 -11.79 9.18
CA GLU A 89 -10.58 -12.57 7.98
C GLU A 89 -9.26 -12.82 7.23
N LEU A 90 -8.41 -11.82 7.13
CA LEU A 90 -7.14 -11.98 6.45
C LEU A 90 -6.23 -12.95 7.18
N LEU A 91 -6.28 -12.95 8.50
CA LEU A 91 -5.51 -13.91 9.28
C LEU A 91 -6.04 -15.32 9.04
N ASN A 92 -7.35 -15.47 8.93
CA ASN A 92 -7.94 -16.77 8.65
C ASN A 92 -7.55 -17.29 7.27
N ARG A 93 -7.42 -16.40 6.32
CA ARG A 93 -7.04 -16.77 4.96
C ARG A 93 -5.54 -17.02 4.84
N LYS A 94 -4.80 -16.70 5.88
CA LYS A 94 -3.33 -16.75 5.85
C LYS A 94 -2.78 -15.87 4.74
N ALA A 95 -3.39 -14.71 4.61
CA ALA A 95 -2.97 -13.75 3.59
C ALA A 95 -1.61 -13.15 3.93
N ASN A 96 -0.96 -12.56 2.96
CA ASN A 96 0.33 -11.91 3.17
C ASN A 96 0.11 -10.55 3.81
N LEU A 97 0.37 -10.46 5.11
CA LEU A 97 0.18 -9.23 5.86
C LEU A 97 1.52 -8.57 6.13
N ILE A 98 1.53 -7.26 6.06
CA ILE A 98 2.75 -6.51 6.31
C ILE A 98 2.38 -5.16 6.91
N SER A 99 3.20 -4.65 7.81
CA SER A 99 2.93 -3.34 8.39
C SER A 99 3.32 -2.25 7.40
N GLY A 100 2.76 -1.05 7.62
CA GLY A 100 3.09 0.08 6.75
C GLY A 100 4.58 0.36 6.71
N PRO A 101 5.22 0.53 7.87
CA PRO A 101 6.66 0.80 7.88
C PRO A 101 7.48 -0.30 7.21
N GLN A 102 7.09 -1.56 7.42
CA GLN A 102 7.83 -2.65 6.80
C GLN A 102 7.65 -2.64 5.28
N TRP A 103 6.45 -2.38 4.81
CA TRP A 103 6.20 -2.31 3.38
C TRP A 103 7.02 -1.18 2.76
N LEU A 104 7.06 -0.03 3.43
CA LEU A 104 7.81 1.10 2.92
C LEU A 104 9.30 0.76 2.83
N HIS A 105 9.82 0.09 3.86
CA HIS A 105 11.20 -0.32 3.88
C HIS A 105 11.50 -1.25 2.70
N ASP A 106 10.64 -2.25 2.51
CA ASP A 106 10.83 -3.19 1.42
C ASP A 106 10.71 -2.53 0.06
N PHE A 107 9.78 -1.58 -0.05
CA PHE A 107 9.58 -0.86 -1.28
C PHE A 107 10.82 -0.05 -1.64
N ILE A 108 11.39 0.63 -0.66
CA ILE A 108 12.58 1.43 -0.89
C ILE A 108 13.76 0.54 -1.28
N LEU A 109 13.93 -0.59 -0.63
CA LEU A 109 15.00 -1.50 -0.97
C LEU A 109 14.84 -2.04 -2.38
N LYS A 110 13.61 -2.39 -2.74
CA LYS A 110 13.33 -2.92 -4.04
C LYS A 110 13.67 -1.92 -5.14
N ASN A 111 13.48 -0.64 -4.87
CA ASN A 111 13.73 0.40 -5.86
C ASN A 111 15.05 1.13 -5.67
N LYS A 112 15.84 0.67 -4.72
CA LYS A 112 17.08 1.33 -4.38
C LYS A 112 18.05 1.48 -5.52
N LYS A 113 18.14 0.49 -6.34
CA LYS A 113 19.01 0.56 -7.48
C LYS A 113 18.73 1.74 -8.35
N VAL A 114 17.48 1.96 -8.67
CA VAL A 114 17.09 3.06 -9.52
C VAL A 114 17.40 4.38 -8.83
N ILE A 115 17.09 4.45 -7.55
CA ILE A 115 17.35 5.65 -6.78
C ILE A 115 18.84 5.93 -6.69
N ALA A 116 19.62 4.91 -6.47
CA ALA A 116 21.06 5.05 -6.34
C ALA A 116 21.68 5.57 -7.63
N VAL A 117 21.20 5.08 -8.73
CA VAL A 117 21.72 5.54 -10.02
C VAL A 117 21.39 7.00 -10.23
N ALA A 118 20.20 7.39 -9.88
CA ALA A 118 19.78 8.76 -10.06
C ALA A 118 20.47 9.69 -9.08
N GLY A 119 20.69 9.22 -7.86
CA GLY A 119 21.20 10.07 -6.83
C GLY A 119 22.67 10.04 -6.63
N THR A 120 23.32 9.51 -7.60
CA THR A 120 24.68 9.44 -7.40
C THR A 120 25.23 10.52 -6.66
N HIS A 121 25.00 11.17 -6.23
CA HIS A 121 25.45 11.96 -5.52
C HIS A 121 25.30 12.00 -4.26
N GLY A 122 25.28 11.69 -4.17
CA GLY A 122 25.29 11.52 -3.15
C GLY A 122 25.01 11.71 -2.29
N LYS A 123 24.89 11.80 -2.29
CA LYS A 123 24.67 11.77 -1.46
C LYS A 123 24.70 11.59 -0.52
N THR A 124 24.77 11.36 -0.76
CA THR A 124 24.76 10.98 -0.02
C THR A 124 25.05 11.29 0.90
N THR A 125 25.25 11.70 0.86
CA THR A 125 25.49 11.84 1.65
C THR A 125 25.35 12.13 2.60
N THR A 126 25.26 12.22 2.71
CA THR A 126 25.07 12.41 3.60
C THR A 126 25.14 12.10 4.44
N THR A 127 25.33 12.02 4.44
CA THR A 127 25.42 11.57 5.30
C THR A 127 25.53 11.37 6.08
#